data_6bbde0b2daba1eddf549d99e167acd03
#
_entry.id   6bbde0b2daba1eddf549d99e167acd03
#
_cell.length_a   1.000
_cell.length_b   1.000
_cell.length_c   1.000
_cell.angle_alpha   90.00
_cell.angle_beta   90.00
_cell.angle_gamma   90.00
#
_symmetry.space_group_name_H-M   'P 1'
#
loop_
_entity.id
_entity.type
_entity.pdbx_description
1 polymer ?
#
loop_
_entity_poly.entity_id
_entity_poly.type
_entity_poly.pdbx_seq_one_letter_code
_entity_poly.pdbx_strand_id
1 'polypeptide(L)'
;MCRLPRITLEFHSRAMSTGLEDLFVRTRAERRAALIAYIPAGFPSQKKCIDVIKVLADCGVDAVEIGFPYSDPVMDGPTIQAAADMSLRNGTGAAEVFATVNAASATDMATVVMTYWNPIEKYGVKRFARDLAANGGSGVITPDLTIEEAQDWLSESSSADVNSIFVVAPSTNNERLAKVTAQCSGFIYAASLMGVTGARSDISQSAAELVGRIRKVSDLPIAVGLGVSTGEQAREIATFADGVIVGSAFIKILLEGGSDDMAKIEKLAKELVAGVRGE
;
A
#
# COMPACT_ATOMS: atom_id res chain seq x y z
N MET A 1 27.03 -51.50 -16.94
CA MET A 1 26.40 -50.26 -17.41
C MET A 1 25.10 -50.06 -16.66
N CYS A 2 25.15 -49.34 -15.55
CA CYS A 2 23.98 -49.06 -14.72
C CYS A 2 23.46 -47.68 -15.08
N ARG A 3 22.24 -47.60 -15.63
CA ARG A 3 21.58 -46.32 -15.93
C ARG A 3 20.89 -45.80 -14.65
N LEU A 4 21.33 -44.65 -14.15
CA LEU A 4 20.66 -43.91 -13.09
C LEU A 4 19.32 -43.35 -13.64
N PRO A 5 18.26 -43.36 -12.83
CA PRO A 5 16.98 -42.77 -13.22
C PRO A 5 17.08 -41.24 -13.25
N ARG A 6 16.54 -40.62 -14.33
CA ARG A 6 16.31 -39.17 -14.40
C ARG A 6 15.26 -38.79 -13.36
N ILE A 7 15.65 -38.00 -12.39
CA ILE A 7 14.71 -37.29 -11.49
C ILE A 7 14.08 -36.19 -12.33
N THR A 8 12.87 -36.40 -12.74
CA THR A 8 11.99 -35.34 -13.26
C THR A 8 11.59 -34.48 -12.06
N LEU A 9 12.15 -33.29 -11.95
CA LEU A 9 11.64 -32.26 -11.06
C LEU A 9 10.26 -31.88 -11.57
N GLU A 10 9.22 -32.41 -10.95
CA GLU A 10 7.86 -31.89 -11.10
C GLU A 10 7.88 -30.46 -10.53
N PHE A 11 7.77 -29.50 -11.45
CA PHE A 11 7.42 -28.13 -11.08
C PHE A 11 6.04 -28.20 -10.41
N HIS A 12 6.03 -28.15 -9.09
CA HIS A 12 4.80 -27.87 -8.35
C HIS A 12 4.24 -26.55 -8.92
N SER A 13 2.99 -26.62 -9.32
CA SER A 13 2.17 -25.49 -9.72
C SER A 13 2.46 -24.32 -8.77
N ARG A 14 3.15 -23.30 -9.29
CA ARG A 14 3.38 -22.05 -8.60
C ARG A 14 1.99 -21.52 -8.25
N ALA A 15 1.68 -21.41 -6.96
CA ALA A 15 0.52 -20.64 -6.49
C ALA A 15 0.51 -19.34 -7.30
N MET A 16 -0.67 -18.93 -7.76
CA MET A 16 -0.80 -17.70 -8.57
C MET A 16 -0.11 -16.59 -7.79
N SER A 17 0.89 -15.93 -8.41
CA SER A 17 1.63 -14.86 -7.75
C SER A 17 0.62 -13.81 -7.30
N THR A 18 0.80 -13.27 -6.10
CA THR A 18 -0.04 -12.14 -5.67
C THR A 18 0.23 -11.00 -6.64
N GLY A 19 -0.79 -10.28 -7.10
CA GLY A 19 -0.63 -9.18 -8.06
C GLY A 19 0.40 -8.13 -7.62
N LEU A 20 0.76 -8.14 -6.32
CA LEU A 20 1.78 -7.27 -5.72
C LEU A 20 3.22 -7.67 -6.09
N GLU A 21 3.53 -8.98 -6.14
CA GLU A 21 4.84 -9.46 -6.56
C GLU A 21 5.08 -9.19 -8.04
N ASP A 22 4.09 -9.48 -8.89
CA ASP A 22 4.15 -9.21 -10.32
C ASP A 22 4.29 -7.72 -10.61
N LEU A 23 3.64 -6.87 -9.82
CA LEU A 23 3.79 -5.42 -9.89
C LEU A 23 5.26 -5.00 -9.76
N PHE A 24 5.92 -5.38 -8.67
CA PHE A 24 7.31 -4.94 -8.45
C PHE A 24 8.32 -5.60 -9.39
N VAL A 25 8.04 -6.82 -9.88
CA VAL A 25 8.84 -7.44 -10.97
C VAL A 25 8.72 -6.62 -12.24
N ARG A 26 7.50 -6.22 -12.63
CA ARG A 26 7.23 -5.40 -13.81
C ARG A 26 7.90 -4.02 -13.71
N THR A 27 7.66 -3.28 -12.63
CA THR A 27 8.20 -1.92 -12.48
C THR A 27 9.72 -1.90 -12.43
N ARG A 28 10.33 -2.92 -11.81
CA ARG A 28 11.79 -3.10 -11.84
C ARG A 28 12.33 -3.37 -13.26
N ALA A 29 11.64 -4.21 -14.04
CA ALA A 29 12.00 -4.45 -15.44
C ALA A 29 11.88 -3.19 -16.29
N GLU A 30 10.90 -2.34 -16.01
CA GLU A 30 10.68 -1.03 -16.64
C GLU A 30 11.60 0.07 -16.08
N ARG A 31 12.42 -0.22 -15.07
CA ARG A 31 13.35 0.71 -14.40
C ARG A 31 12.68 1.96 -13.85
N ARG A 32 11.53 1.79 -13.22
CA ARG A 32 10.75 2.86 -12.59
C ARG A 32 10.23 2.44 -11.22
N ALA A 33 9.78 3.42 -10.44
CA ALA A 33 9.03 3.13 -9.23
C ALA A 33 7.55 2.83 -9.55
N ALA A 34 6.89 2.10 -8.64
CA ALA A 34 5.44 1.94 -8.65
C ALA A 34 4.75 3.18 -8.08
N LEU A 35 3.60 3.58 -8.62
CA LEU A 35 2.71 4.55 -7.98
C LEU A 35 1.60 3.81 -7.24
N ILE A 36 1.49 4.04 -5.94
CA ILE A 36 0.48 3.47 -5.05
C ILE A 36 -0.43 4.59 -4.57
N ALA A 37 -1.72 4.54 -4.90
CA ALA A 37 -2.68 5.54 -4.47
C ALA A 37 -3.46 5.07 -3.24
N TYR A 38 -3.53 5.88 -2.18
CA TYR A 38 -4.35 5.59 -1.00
C TYR A 38 -5.71 6.26 -1.11
N ILE A 39 -6.79 5.49 -0.89
CA ILE A 39 -8.18 5.96 -0.84
C ILE A 39 -8.92 5.23 0.29
N PRO A 40 -9.57 5.94 1.25
CA PRO A 40 -10.42 5.31 2.24
C PRO A 40 -11.66 4.69 1.60
N ALA A 41 -11.98 3.45 1.96
CA ALA A 41 -13.23 2.82 1.51
C ALA A 41 -14.44 3.67 1.90
N GLY A 42 -15.41 3.80 0.99
CA GLY A 42 -16.65 4.55 1.24
C GLY A 42 -16.52 6.08 1.23
N PHE A 43 -15.35 6.64 0.89
CA PHE A 43 -15.12 8.10 0.85
C PHE A 43 -15.12 8.65 -0.58
N PRO A 44 -15.79 9.81 -0.83
CA PRO A 44 -16.79 10.48 0.02
C PRO A 44 -18.15 9.77 0.04
N SER A 45 -18.33 8.75 -0.77
CA SER A 45 -19.41 7.75 -0.79
C SER A 45 -18.87 6.46 -1.43
N GLN A 46 -19.52 5.33 -1.19
CA GLN A 46 -19.12 4.04 -1.76
C GLN A 46 -19.00 4.09 -3.29
N LYS A 47 -20.02 4.65 -3.95
CA LYS A 47 -20.02 4.79 -5.42
C LYS A 47 -18.87 5.66 -5.90
N LYS A 48 -18.67 6.83 -5.29
CA LYS A 48 -17.63 7.77 -5.71
C LYS A 48 -16.23 7.21 -5.47
N CYS A 49 -16.03 6.48 -4.37
CA CYS A 49 -14.78 5.77 -4.08
C CYS A 49 -14.42 4.81 -5.23
N ILE A 50 -15.37 3.97 -5.64
CA ILE A 50 -15.16 3.03 -6.76
C ILE A 50 -14.92 3.76 -8.09
N ASP A 51 -15.64 4.85 -8.36
CA ASP A 51 -15.43 5.66 -9.56
C ASP A 51 -14.01 6.28 -9.58
N VAL A 52 -13.51 6.76 -8.44
CA VAL A 52 -12.13 7.27 -8.29
C VAL A 52 -11.11 6.17 -8.56
N ILE A 53 -11.29 4.98 -7.99
CA ILE A 53 -10.39 3.84 -8.20
C ILE A 53 -10.28 3.49 -9.69
N LYS A 54 -11.38 3.50 -10.42
CA LYS A 54 -11.37 3.27 -11.88
C LYS A 54 -10.58 4.34 -12.63
N VAL A 55 -10.77 5.62 -12.29
CA VAL A 55 -10.01 6.71 -12.90
C VAL A 55 -8.52 6.58 -12.60
N LEU A 56 -8.14 6.19 -11.39
CA LEU A 56 -6.74 5.94 -11.04
C LEU A 56 -6.13 4.79 -11.89
N ALA A 57 -6.87 3.70 -12.07
CA ALA A 57 -6.47 2.59 -12.94
C ALA A 57 -6.30 3.04 -14.40
N ASP A 58 -7.27 3.75 -14.94
CA ASP A 58 -7.24 4.29 -16.32
C ASP A 58 -6.06 5.26 -16.54
N CYS A 59 -5.60 5.94 -15.49
CA CYS A 59 -4.41 6.80 -15.52
C CYS A 59 -3.09 6.03 -15.45
N GLY A 60 -3.11 4.71 -15.19
CA GLY A 60 -1.90 3.90 -15.09
C GLY A 60 -1.25 3.89 -13.70
N VAL A 61 -2.02 4.13 -12.64
CA VAL A 61 -1.61 3.86 -11.25
C VAL A 61 -1.39 2.35 -11.10
N ASP A 62 -0.34 1.96 -10.41
CA ASP A 62 0.10 0.56 -10.36
C ASP A 62 -0.56 -0.25 -9.24
N ALA A 63 -0.87 0.40 -8.12
CA ALA A 63 -1.55 -0.23 -7.00
C ALA A 63 -2.48 0.75 -6.28
N VAL A 64 -3.48 0.21 -5.60
CA VAL A 64 -4.34 0.98 -4.71
C VAL A 64 -4.27 0.42 -3.29
N GLU A 65 -4.10 1.33 -2.35
CA GLU A 65 -4.17 1.09 -0.92
C GLU A 65 -5.54 1.53 -0.41
N ILE A 66 -6.39 0.56 -0.09
CA ILE A 66 -7.73 0.81 0.44
C ILE A 66 -7.64 1.01 1.95
N GLY A 67 -7.92 2.23 2.41
CA GLY A 67 -7.99 2.52 3.84
C GLY A 67 -9.25 1.93 4.47
N PHE A 68 -9.10 1.11 5.50
CA PHE A 68 -10.21 0.69 6.35
C PHE A 68 -10.52 1.83 7.35
N PRO A 69 -11.68 2.49 7.28
CA PRO A 69 -11.98 3.61 8.16
C PRO A 69 -11.98 3.18 9.63
N TYR A 70 -11.28 3.94 10.46
CA TYR A 70 -11.17 3.65 11.90
C TYR A 70 -11.38 4.92 12.74
N SER A 71 -12.06 4.77 13.89
CA SER A 71 -12.46 5.89 14.75
C SER A 71 -11.30 6.49 15.56
N ASP A 72 -10.24 5.68 15.81
CA ASP A 72 -9.15 6.05 16.72
C ASP A 72 -7.78 5.93 16.04
N PRO A 73 -7.56 6.63 14.91
CA PRO A 73 -6.33 6.53 14.13
C PRO A 73 -5.16 7.19 14.87
N VAL A 74 -4.04 6.46 15.00
CA VAL A 74 -2.82 6.95 15.67
C VAL A 74 -1.75 7.46 14.72
N MET A 75 -1.86 7.15 13.40
CA MET A 75 -0.87 7.52 12.39
C MET A 75 -1.41 8.45 11.30
N ASP A 76 -2.71 8.57 11.18
CA ASP A 76 -3.33 9.35 10.10
C ASP A 76 -3.23 10.84 10.37
N GLY A 77 -2.85 11.61 9.35
CA GLY A 77 -2.93 13.06 9.37
C GLY A 77 -4.38 13.57 9.28
N PRO A 78 -4.62 14.86 9.58
CA PRO A 78 -5.98 15.42 9.69
C PRO A 78 -6.83 15.27 8.42
N THR A 79 -6.21 15.30 7.24
CA THR A 79 -6.89 15.07 5.97
C THR A 79 -7.43 13.64 5.85
N ILE A 80 -6.64 12.66 6.25
CA ILE A 80 -7.03 11.24 6.23
C ILE A 80 -8.11 11.00 7.29
N GLN A 81 -7.94 11.55 8.51
CA GLN A 81 -8.92 11.46 9.59
C GLN A 81 -10.29 12.01 9.17
N ALA A 82 -10.33 13.18 8.51
CA ALA A 82 -11.57 13.78 8.04
C ALA A 82 -12.30 12.87 7.02
N ALA A 83 -11.55 12.22 6.12
CA ALA A 83 -12.11 11.29 5.15
C ALA A 83 -12.59 9.99 5.81
N ALA A 84 -11.83 9.43 6.76
CA ALA A 84 -12.21 8.24 7.53
C ALA A 84 -13.49 8.49 8.34
N ASP A 85 -13.59 9.64 9.01
CA ASP A 85 -14.78 10.08 9.74
C ASP A 85 -16.01 10.15 8.84
N MET A 86 -15.87 10.69 7.63
CA MET A 86 -16.96 10.75 6.66
C MET A 86 -17.39 9.35 6.23
N SER A 87 -16.44 8.45 5.96
CA SER A 87 -16.72 7.06 5.63
C SER A 87 -17.48 6.34 6.74
N LEU A 88 -17.06 6.52 8.00
CA LEU A 88 -17.73 5.93 9.16
C LEU A 88 -19.17 6.46 9.31
N ARG A 89 -19.39 7.77 9.13
CA ARG A 89 -20.73 8.37 9.14
C ARG A 89 -21.62 7.85 8.01
N ASN A 90 -21.04 7.48 6.88
CA ASN A 90 -21.72 6.84 5.76
C ASN A 90 -22.03 5.35 6.02
N GLY A 91 -21.64 4.80 7.17
CA GLY A 91 -21.87 3.41 7.55
C GLY A 91 -20.87 2.41 6.96
N THR A 92 -19.71 2.88 6.51
CA THR A 92 -18.66 2.01 5.94
C THR A 92 -18.10 1.09 7.02
N GLY A 93 -18.22 -0.21 6.81
CA GLY A 93 -17.64 -1.27 7.63
C GLY A 93 -16.89 -2.28 6.78
N ALA A 94 -16.63 -3.47 7.32
CA ALA A 94 -15.88 -4.51 6.63
C ALA A 94 -16.51 -4.94 5.28
N ALA A 95 -17.83 -4.97 5.20
CA ALA A 95 -18.53 -5.35 3.96
C ALA A 95 -18.24 -4.36 2.82
N GLU A 96 -18.30 -3.05 3.11
CA GLU A 96 -18.01 -2.00 2.15
C GLU A 96 -16.52 -1.96 1.77
N VAL A 97 -15.62 -2.24 2.74
CA VAL A 97 -14.18 -2.38 2.46
C VAL A 97 -13.94 -3.53 1.49
N PHE A 98 -14.47 -4.73 1.74
CA PHE A 98 -14.30 -5.87 0.83
C PHE A 98 -14.97 -5.65 -0.52
N ALA A 99 -16.12 -4.97 -0.58
CA ALA A 99 -16.72 -4.57 -1.84
C ALA A 99 -15.84 -3.58 -2.63
N THR A 100 -15.15 -2.68 -1.93
CA THR A 100 -14.19 -1.76 -2.55
C THR A 100 -12.95 -2.52 -3.07
N VAL A 101 -12.41 -3.45 -2.28
CA VAL A 101 -11.31 -4.33 -2.68
C VAL A 101 -11.69 -5.14 -3.94
N ASN A 102 -12.86 -5.73 -3.95
CA ASN A 102 -13.36 -6.49 -5.11
C ASN A 102 -13.50 -5.62 -6.37
N ALA A 103 -13.98 -4.39 -6.23
CA ALA A 103 -14.06 -3.46 -7.36
C ALA A 103 -12.68 -3.01 -7.85
N ALA A 104 -11.71 -2.84 -6.95
CA ALA A 104 -10.34 -2.49 -7.28
C ALA A 104 -9.60 -3.66 -7.97
N SER A 105 -9.78 -4.88 -7.47
CA SER A 105 -9.17 -6.10 -8.04
C SER A 105 -9.69 -6.47 -9.43
N ALA A 106 -10.82 -5.87 -9.85
CA ALA A 106 -11.31 -5.99 -11.22
C ALA A 106 -10.56 -5.07 -12.22
N THR A 107 -9.60 -4.26 -11.74
CA THR A 107 -8.69 -3.46 -12.55
C THR A 107 -7.31 -4.13 -12.62
N ASP A 108 -6.38 -3.55 -13.40
CA ASP A 108 -5.00 -4.03 -13.50
C ASP A 108 -4.12 -3.62 -12.30
N MET A 109 -4.68 -2.91 -11.32
CA MET A 109 -3.95 -2.47 -10.13
C MET A 109 -3.83 -3.60 -9.10
N ALA A 110 -2.64 -3.74 -8.49
CA ALA A 110 -2.53 -4.51 -7.26
C ALA A 110 -3.33 -3.82 -6.14
N THR A 111 -4.02 -4.60 -5.30
CA THR A 111 -4.90 -4.05 -4.26
C THR A 111 -4.44 -4.50 -2.88
N VAL A 112 -4.12 -3.55 -2.02
CA VAL A 112 -3.80 -3.78 -0.61
C VAL A 112 -4.78 -3.04 0.30
N VAL A 113 -4.92 -3.50 1.54
CA VAL A 113 -5.71 -2.81 2.57
C VAL A 113 -4.79 -2.26 3.63
N MET A 114 -4.95 -0.98 3.98
CA MET A 114 -4.36 -0.41 5.18
C MET A 114 -5.41 -0.38 6.28
N THR A 115 -5.12 -1.01 7.40
CA THR A 115 -6.01 -1.06 8.56
C THR A 115 -5.24 -1.14 9.86
N TYR A 116 -5.81 -0.59 10.92
CA TYR A 116 -5.36 -0.82 12.28
C TYR A 116 -5.67 -2.25 12.73
N TRP A 117 -5.00 -2.71 13.77
CA TRP A 117 -5.14 -4.09 14.23
C TRP A 117 -6.53 -4.42 14.80
N ASN A 118 -7.11 -3.50 15.57
CA ASN A 118 -8.41 -3.73 16.20
C ASN A 118 -9.56 -4.11 15.22
N PRO A 119 -9.73 -3.50 14.03
CA PRO A 119 -10.68 -3.99 13.03
C PRO A 119 -10.46 -5.44 12.59
N ILE A 120 -9.21 -5.85 12.39
CA ILE A 120 -8.86 -7.23 12.02
C ILE A 120 -9.24 -8.20 13.15
N GLU A 121 -8.82 -7.89 14.38
CA GLU A 121 -9.08 -8.71 15.57
C GLU A 121 -10.58 -8.89 15.81
N LYS A 122 -11.34 -7.79 15.75
CA LYS A 122 -12.81 -7.83 15.90
C LYS A 122 -13.53 -8.59 14.79
N TYR A 123 -13.04 -8.52 13.56
CA TYR A 123 -13.61 -9.31 12.45
C TYR A 123 -13.27 -10.78 12.58
N GLY A 124 -12.15 -11.10 13.21
CA GLY A 124 -11.53 -12.40 13.35
C GLY A 124 -10.40 -12.59 12.33
N VAL A 125 -9.17 -12.74 12.81
CA VAL A 125 -7.92 -12.72 12.04
C VAL A 125 -7.97 -13.65 10.83
N LYS A 126 -8.27 -14.93 11.04
CA LYS A 126 -8.44 -15.94 10.00
C LYS A 126 -9.50 -15.58 8.97
N ARG A 127 -10.65 -15.10 9.44
CA ARG A 127 -11.77 -14.73 8.58
C ARG A 127 -11.39 -13.53 7.72
N PHE A 128 -10.71 -12.54 8.30
CA PHE A 128 -10.28 -11.33 7.59
C PHE A 128 -9.30 -11.67 6.46
N ALA A 129 -8.25 -12.46 6.73
CA ALA A 129 -7.28 -12.87 5.73
C ALA A 129 -7.95 -13.63 4.56
N ARG A 130 -8.79 -14.62 4.87
CA ARG A 130 -9.55 -15.39 3.87
C ARG A 130 -10.49 -14.53 3.04
N ASP A 131 -11.29 -13.66 3.69
CA ASP A 131 -12.29 -12.86 3.00
C ASP A 131 -11.63 -11.76 2.17
N LEU A 132 -10.46 -11.22 2.60
CA LEU A 132 -9.63 -10.32 1.82
C LEU A 132 -9.11 -10.99 0.54
N ALA A 133 -8.49 -12.16 0.65
CA ALA A 133 -8.00 -12.93 -0.48
C ALA A 133 -9.13 -13.28 -1.46
N ALA A 134 -10.29 -13.71 -0.95
CA ALA A 134 -11.47 -14.04 -1.77
C ALA A 134 -12.01 -12.84 -2.56
N ASN A 135 -11.76 -11.61 -2.10
CA ASN A 135 -12.11 -10.38 -2.81
C ASN A 135 -10.97 -9.82 -3.66
N GLY A 136 -9.85 -10.53 -3.77
CA GLY A 136 -8.72 -10.15 -4.63
C GLY A 136 -7.71 -9.19 -3.98
N GLY A 137 -7.75 -9.04 -2.66
CA GLY A 137 -6.74 -8.28 -1.93
C GLY A 137 -5.42 -9.05 -1.83
N SER A 138 -4.30 -8.40 -2.15
CA SER A 138 -2.96 -8.99 -2.23
C SER A 138 -2.13 -8.82 -0.96
N GLY A 139 -2.53 -7.92 -0.05
CA GLY A 139 -1.76 -7.65 1.16
C GLY A 139 -2.46 -6.72 2.13
N VAL A 140 -1.91 -6.66 3.34
CA VAL A 140 -2.39 -5.77 4.41
C VAL A 140 -1.24 -5.00 5.01
N ILE A 141 -1.43 -3.70 5.17
CA ILE A 141 -0.55 -2.78 5.88
C ILE A 141 -1.13 -2.57 7.27
N THR A 142 -0.37 -2.96 8.30
CA THR A 142 -0.75 -2.80 9.72
C THR A 142 0.22 -1.86 10.42
N PRO A 143 -0.14 -0.56 10.57
CA PRO A 143 0.79 0.42 11.13
C PRO A 143 1.00 0.32 12.64
N ASP A 144 0.08 -0.29 13.36
CA ASP A 144 0.05 -0.40 14.83
C ASP A 144 0.31 -1.82 15.36
N LEU A 145 0.37 -2.84 14.49
CA LEU A 145 0.69 -4.20 14.90
C LEU A 145 2.21 -4.39 15.02
N THR A 146 2.67 -4.75 16.20
CA THR A 146 4.09 -5.06 16.44
C THR A 146 4.40 -6.50 15.99
N ILE A 147 5.64 -6.76 15.56
CA ILE A 147 6.03 -8.10 15.12
C ILE A 147 5.98 -9.13 16.26
N GLU A 148 6.08 -8.70 17.52
CA GLU A 148 5.98 -9.54 18.70
C GLU A 148 4.55 -10.06 18.92
N GLU A 149 3.54 -9.32 18.46
CA GLU A 149 2.12 -9.67 18.59
C GLU A 149 1.53 -10.18 17.27
N ALA A 150 2.33 -10.19 16.18
CA ALA A 150 1.84 -10.48 14.85
C ALA A 150 1.74 -12.00 14.52
N GLN A 151 2.05 -12.91 15.43
CA GLN A 151 2.18 -14.35 15.12
C GLN A 151 0.91 -14.93 14.48
N ASP A 152 -0.26 -14.63 15.03
CA ASP A 152 -1.54 -15.13 14.50
C ASP A 152 -1.82 -14.53 13.12
N TRP A 153 -1.55 -13.22 12.94
CA TRP A 153 -1.67 -12.55 11.65
C TRP A 153 -0.77 -13.16 10.58
N LEU A 154 0.52 -13.33 10.88
CA LEU A 154 1.51 -13.89 9.96
C LEU A 154 1.14 -15.31 9.52
N SER A 155 0.63 -16.13 10.45
CA SER A 155 0.17 -17.49 10.15
C SER A 155 -1.06 -17.49 9.22
N GLU A 156 -2.07 -16.70 9.53
CA GLU A 156 -3.34 -16.72 8.78
C GLU A 156 -3.22 -15.98 7.44
N SER A 157 -2.46 -14.89 7.37
CA SER A 157 -2.18 -14.17 6.12
C SER A 157 -1.37 -15.03 5.14
N SER A 158 -0.33 -15.71 5.62
CA SER A 158 0.45 -16.66 4.82
C SER A 158 -0.40 -17.82 4.30
N SER A 159 -1.30 -18.35 5.14
CA SER A 159 -2.21 -19.45 4.75
C SER A 159 -3.24 -19.02 3.70
N ALA A 160 -3.51 -17.72 3.59
CA ALA A 160 -4.46 -17.13 2.64
C ALA A 160 -3.77 -16.49 1.41
N ASP A 161 -2.45 -16.62 1.26
CA ASP A 161 -1.63 -15.95 0.22
C ASP A 161 -1.80 -14.40 0.24
N VAL A 162 -1.93 -13.82 1.45
CA VAL A 162 -2.01 -12.38 1.68
C VAL A 162 -0.68 -11.87 2.25
N ASN A 163 -0.11 -10.85 1.63
CA ASN A 163 1.14 -10.25 2.09
C ASN A 163 0.96 -9.47 3.40
N SER A 164 1.93 -9.60 4.30
CA SER A 164 2.01 -8.83 5.54
C SER A 164 3.02 -7.70 5.39
N ILE A 165 2.52 -6.45 5.40
CA ILE A 165 3.31 -5.25 5.15
C ILE A 165 3.40 -4.46 6.45
N PHE A 166 4.60 -4.40 7.02
CA PHE A 166 4.85 -3.61 8.23
C PHE A 166 5.45 -2.25 7.90
N VAL A 167 5.18 -1.30 8.78
CA VAL A 167 5.64 0.08 8.66
C VAL A 167 6.91 0.28 9.46
N VAL A 168 7.90 0.92 8.84
CA VAL A 168 9.12 1.37 9.49
C VAL A 168 9.31 2.87 9.29
N ALA A 169 10.00 3.53 10.22
CA ALA A 169 10.19 4.98 10.25
C ALA A 169 11.68 5.34 10.46
N PRO A 170 12.10 6.58 10.22
CA PRO A 170 13.47 7.03 10.50
C PRO A 170 13.94 6.75 11.94
N SER A 171 13.02 6.80 12.91
CA SER A 171 13.27 6.47 14.32
C SER A 171 13.50 4.98 14.59
N THR A 172 13.15 4.08 13.66
CA THR A 172 13.39 2.64 13.82
C THR A 172 14.88 2.35 13.77
N ASN A 173 15.45 1.78 14.84
CA ASN A 173 16.87 1.44 14.89
C ASN A 173 17.21 0.23 13.98
N ASN A 174 18.50 0.01 13.70
CA ASN A 174 18.93 -1.00 12.72
C ASN A 174 18.60 -2.44 13.14
N GLU A 175 18.68 -2.76 14.44
CA GLU A 175 18.30 -4.08 14.95
C GLU A 175 16.80 -4.34 14.72
N ARG A 176 15.98 -3.34 15.01
CA ARG A 176 14.54 -3.42 14.78
C ARG A 176 14.19 -3.49 13.31
N LEU A 177 14.89 -2.72 12.43
CA LEU A 177 14.73 -2.82 10.98
C LEU A 177 14.93 -4.26 10.49
N ALA A 178 16.02 -4.93 10.89
CA ALA A 178 16.28 -6.30 10.49
C ALA A 178 15.17 -7.26 10.94
N LYS A 179 14.66 -7.11 12.17
CA LYS A 179 13.59 -7.96 12.70
C LYS A 179 12.25 -7.73 11.97
N VAL A 180 11.88 -6.48 11.75
CA VAL A 180 10.60 -6.13 11.10
C VAL A 180 10.62 -6.54 9.64
N THR A 181 11.69 -6.21 8.90
CA THR A 181 11.78 -6.54 7.47
C THR A 181 11.79 -8.03 7.20
N ALA A 182 12.32 -8.85 8.13
CA ALA A 182 12.27 -10.31 8.03
C ALA A 182 10.85 -10.91 8.15
N GLN A 183 9.89 -10.16 8.69
CA GLN A 183 8.48 -10.55 8.78
C GLN A 183 7.61 -9.95 7.67
N CYS A 184 8.16 -9.03 6.87
CA CYS A 184 7.45 -8.46 5.74
C CYS A 184 7.37 -9.43 4.57
N SER A 185 6.30 -9.28 3.78
CA SER A 185 6.19 -9.82 2.43
C SER A 185 5.56 -8.77 1.50
N GLY A 186 5.68 -8.95 0.19
CA GLY A 186 5.24 -7.97 -0.80
C GLY A 186 6.17 -6.75 -0.88
N PHE A 187 6.08 -5.84 0.07
CA PHE A 187 6.99 -4.69 0.19
C PHE A 187 7.14 -4.21 1.64
N ILE A 188 8.11 -3.34 1.88
CA ILE A 188 8.32 -2.66 3.16
C ILE A 188 7.78 -1.25 3.04
N TYR A 189 6.88 -0.84 3.94
CA TYR A 189 6.36 0.52 3.99
C TYR A 189 7.32 1.42 4.79
N ALA A 190 8.04 2.30 4.11
CA ALA A 190 8.88 3.32 4.75
C ALA A 190 8.06 4.59 4.94
N ALA A 191 7.51 4.78 6.13
CA ALA A 191 6.82 6.01 6.49
C ALA A 191 7.84 7.07 6.89
N SER A 192 7.82 8.22 6.25
CA SER A 192 8.48 9.40 6.77
C SER A 192 7.44 10.29 7.43
N LEU A 193 7.55 10.44 8.74
CA LEU A 193 6.73 11.39 9.47
C LEU A 193 7.17 12.79 9.05
N MET A 194 6.26 13.57 8.51
CA MET A 194 6.45 15.00 8.39
C MET A 194 6.61 15.58 9.80
N GLY A 195 7.88 15.72 10.24
CA GLY A 195 8.19 16.46 11.44
C GLY A 195 7.68 17.89 11.27
N VAL A 196 7.09 18.44 12.31
CA VAL A 196 6.35 19.71 12.30
C VAL A 196 7.22 20.94 11.96
N THR A 197 8.54 20.77 11.68
CA THR A 197 9.50 21.91 11.59
C THR A 197 10.65 21.72 10.59
N GLY A 198 10.66 20.71 9.71
CA GLY A 198 11.76 20.51 8.75
C GLY A 198 11.49 21.12 7.36
N ALA A 199 12.52 21.64 6.70
CA ALA A 199 12.45 22.00 5.30
C ALA A 199 12.16 20.75 4.44
N ARG A 200 11.52 20.90 3.28
CA ARG A 200 11.11 19.79 2.39
C ARG A 200 12.30 18.91 1.97
N SER A 201 13.48 19.50 1.75
CA SER A 201 14.74 18.82 1.48
C SER A 201 15.16 17.85 2.59
N ASP A 202 14.93 18.21 3.84
CA ASP A 202 15.34 17.40 5.00
C ASP A 202 14.48 16.13 5.13
N ILE A 203 13.23 16.19 4.69
CA ILE A 203 12.29 15.07 4.73
C ILE A 203 12.63 14.03 3.66
N SER A 204 12.91 14.48 2.45
CA SER A 204 13.34 13.60 1.33
C SER A 204 14.67 12.92 1.66
N GLN A 205 15.63 13.65 2.23
CA GLN A 205 16.92 13.11 2.67
C GLN A 205 16.73 12.05 3.77
N SER A 206 15.91 12.32 4.78
CA SER A 206 15.62 11.37 5.85
C SER A 206 14.98 10.08 5.35
N ALA A 207 14.11 10.16 4.31
CA ALA A 207 13.54 8.99 3.66
C ALA A 207 14.58 8.21 2.87
N ALA A 208 15.44 8.88 2.11
CA ALA A 208 16.52 8.23 1.36
C ALA A 208 17.49 7.50 2.30
N GLU A 209 17.83 8.11 3.45
CA GLU A 209 18.66 7.48 4.48
C GLU A 209 17.98 6.23 5.06
N LEU A 210 16.67 6.29 5.37
CA LEU A 210 15.91 5.13 5.84
C LEU A 210 15.92 4.02 4.79
N VAL A 211 15.63 4.31 3.53
CA VAL A 211 15.67 3.34 2.44
C VAL A 211 17.07 2.71 2.32
N GLY A 212 18.13 3.52 2.39
CA GLY A 212 19.50 3.02 2.39
C GLY A 212 19.86 2.11 3.57
N ARG A 213 19.21 2.31 4.74
CA ARG A 213 19.34 1.41 5.90
C ARG A 213 18.57 0.10 5.70
N ILE A 214 17.37 0.17 5.15
CA ILE A 214 16.54 -1.02 4.88
C ILE A 214 17.23 -1.92 3.85
N ARG A 215 17.77 -1.37 2.76
CA ARG A 215 18.47 -2.15 1.71
C ARG A 215 19.72 -2.90 2.20
N LYS A 216 20.24 -2.58 3.39
CA LYS A 216 21.35 -3.35 4.00
C LYS A 216 20.89 -4.65 4.66
N VAL A 217 19.59 -4.80 4.91
CA VAL A 217 19.01 -5.90 5.68
C VAL A 217 17.86 -6.62 4.98
N SER A 218 17.41 -6.12 3.81
CA SER A 218 16.31 -6.72 3.04
C SER A 218 16.42 -6.40 1.55
N ASP A 219 16.05 -7.39 0.71
CA ASP A 219 15.93 -7.27 -0.75
C ASP A 219 14.48 -6.99 -1.21
N LEU A 220 13.52 -6.94 -0.28
CA LEU A 220 12.13 -6.61 -0.60
C LEU A 220 12.02 -5.21 -1.20
N PRO A 221 11.05 -4.99 -2.09
CA PRO A 221 10.71 -3.65 -2.55
C PRO A 221 10.40 -2.71 -1.38
N ILE A 222 10.75 -1.43 -1.52
CA ILE A 222 10.52 -0.42 -0.50
C ILE A 222 9.61 0.66 -1.10
N ALA A 223 8.43 0.84 -0.53
CA ALA A 223 7.52 1.93 -0.89
C ALA A 223 7.54 3.03 0.17
N VAL A 224 7.59 4.28 -0.28
CA VAL A 224 7.76 5.45 0.58
C VAL A 224 6.50 6.30 0.58
N GLY A 225 5.97 6.59 1.78
CA GLY A 225 4.87 7.52 2.03
C GLY A 225 5.36 8.81 2.69
N LEU A 226 5.30 9.94 1.98
CA LEU A 226 5.90 11.24 2.38
C LEU A 226 4.98 12.45 2.24
N GLY A 227 3.69 12.26 1.97
CA GLY A 227 2.81 13.37 1.66
C GLY A 227 3.12 14.01 0.31
N VAL A 228 3.51 13.20 -0.66
CA VAL A 228 3.71 13.59 -2.06
C VAL A 228 2.44 14.19 -2.65
N SER A 229 2.58 15.27 -3.38
CA SER A 229 1.45 16.00 -3.97
C SER A 229 1.70 16.51 -5.40
N THR A 230 2.90 16.29 -5.96
CA THR A 230 3.27 16.68 -7.32
C THR A 230 4.09 15.61 -8.02
N GLY A 231 4.10 15.59 -9.36
CA GLY A 231 4.92 14.68 -10.16
C GLY A 231 6.42 14.85 -9.92
N GLU A 232 6.87 16.09 -9.68
CA GLU A 232 8.28 16.36 -9.36
C GLU A 232 8.70 15.68 -8.05
N GLN A 233 7.87 15.74 -7.01
CA GLN A 233 8.12 15.03 -5.76
C GLN A 233 8.10 13.51 -5.94
N ALA A 234 7.15 12.99 -6.74
CA ALA A 234 7.11 11.58 -7.06
C ALA A 234 8.38 11.13 -7.79
N ARG A 235 8.86 11.92 -8.74
CA ARG A 235 10.12 11.67 -9.46
C ARG A 235 11.33 11.65 -8.52
N GLU A 236 11.42 12.60 -7.60
CA GLU A 236 12.50 12.65 -6.62
C GLU A 236 12.58 11.35 -5.80
N ILE A 237 11.45 10.90 -5.25
CA ILE A 237 11.37 9.69 -4.43
C ILE A 237 11.64 8.44 -5.27
N ALA A 238 11.18 8.40 -6.52
CA ALA A 238 11.43 7.31 -7.46
C ALA A 238 12.93 7.08 -7.75
N THR A 239 13.81 8.05 -7.45
CA THR A 239 15.26 7.87 -7.61
C THR A 239 15.88 6.91 -6.60
N PHE A 240 15.23 6.66 -5.45
CA PHE A 240 15.79 5.82 -4.39
C PHE A 240 14.81 4.75 -3.85
N ALA A 241 13.50 4.88 -4.10
CA ALA A 241 12.47 3.93 -3.66
C ALA A 241 11.91 3.11 -4.82
N ASP A 242 11.38 1.91 -4.53
CA ASP A 242 10.71 1.04 -5.51
C ASP A 242 9.24 1.41 -5.69
N GLY A 243 8.65 2.16 -4.75
CA GLY A 243 7.27 2.64 -4.82
C GLY A 243 7.09 4.00 -4.14
N VAL A 244 6.13 4.77 -4.64
CA VAL A 244 5.71 6.08 -4.10
C VAL A 244 4.25 5.98 -3.70
N ILE A 245 3.95 6.24 -2.42
CA ILE A 245 2.59 6.17 -1.88
C ILE A 245 2.04 7.58 -1.75
N VAL A 246 0.86 7.81 -2.35
CA VAL A 246 0.19 9.11 -2.39
C VAL A 246 -1.25 8.97 -1.90
N GLY A 247 -1.59 9.65 -0.83
CA GLY A 247 -2.94 9.62 -0.24
C GLY A 247 -3.55 11.00 -0.10
N SER A 248 -3.02 11.81 0.80
CA SER A 248 -3.60 13.09 1.21
C SER A 248 -3.89 14.05 0.06
N ALA A 249 -3.09 14.01 -1.02
CA ALA A 249 -3.30 14.86 -2.19
C ALA A 249 -4.62 14.54 -2.92
N PHE A 250 -4.93 13.26 -3.14
CA PHE A 250 -6.20 12.83 -3.72
C PHE A 250 -7.38 13.12 -2.80
N ILE A 251 -7.21 12.82 -1.51
CA ILE A 251 -8.25 13.02 -0.51
C ILE A 251 -8.60 14.50 -0.37
N LYS A 252 -7.63 15.40 -0.42
CA LYS A 252 -7.85 16.84 -0.36
C LYS A 252 -8.76 17.32 -1.49
N ILE A 253 -8.52 16.87 -2.73
CA ILE A 253 -9.37 17.18 -3.88
C ILE A 253 -10.82 16.75 -3.63
N LEU A 254 -11.01 15.53 -3.09
CA LEU A 254 -12.35 15.00 -2.82
C LEU A 254 -13.04 15.67 -1.63
N LEU A 255 -12.28 16.14 -0.62
CA LEU A 255 -12.82 16.93 0.50
C LEU A 255 -13.25 18.33 0.08
N GLU A 256 -12.49 18.97 -0.82
CA GLU A 256 -12.85 20.27 -1.41
C GLU A 256 -14.12 20.14 -2.24
N GLY A 257 -14.33 18.99 -2.88
CA GLY A 257 -15.49 18.67 -3.68
C GLY A 257 -15.57 19.53 -4.95
N GLY A 258 -16.70 19.44 -5.61
CA GLY A 258 -16.98 20.23 -6.82
C GLY A 258 -17.31 19.35 -8.03
N SER A 259 -17.85 19.96 -9.07
CA SER A 259 -18.25 19.25 -10.30
C SER A 259 -17.05 18.77 -11.13
N ASP A 260 -15.85 19.28 -10.85
CA ASP A 260 -14.58 19.01 -11.56
C ASP A 260 -13.60 18.15 -10.76
N ASP A 261 -14.02 17.62 -9.60
CA ASP A 261 -13.14 16.83 -8.72
C ASP A 261 -12.54 15.60 -9.42
N MET A 262 -13.32 14.88 -10.26
CA MET A 262 -12.82 13.74 -11.03
C MET A 262 -11.77 14.14 -12.05
N ALA A 263 -11.96 15.28 -12.74
CA ALA A 263 -10.95 15.79 -13.67
C ALA A 263 -9.66 16.23 -12.96
N LYS A 264 -9.77 16.77 -11.74
CA LYS A 264 -8.60 17.09 -10.90
C LYS A 264 -7.87 15.84 -10.44
N ILE A 265 -8.60 14.77 -10.04
CA ILE A 265 -8.03 13.47 -9.70
C ILE A 265 -7.27 12.89 -10.91
N GLU A 266 -7.91 12.86 -12.08
CA GLU A 266 -7.30 12.37 -13.31
C GLU A 266 -6.02 13.14 -13.66
N LYS A 267 -6.06 14.47 -13.59
CA LYS A 267 -4.89 15.32 -13.85
C LYS A 267 -3.74 15.01 -12.90
N LEU A 268 -4.02 14.97 -11.60
CA LEU A 268 -3.01 14.66 -10.58
C LEU A 268 -2.44 13.25 -10.75
N ALA A 269 -3.29 12.25 -11.01
CA ALA A 269 -2.85 10.88 -11.25
C ALA A 269 -1.89 10.77 -12.44
N LYS A 270 -2.22 11.40 -13.57
CA LYS A 270 -1.34 11.45 -14.75
C LYS A 270 -0.01 12.15 -14.47
N GLU A 271 -0.03 13.26 -13.73
CA GLU A 271 1.19 13.96 -13.32
C GLU A 271 2.10 13.10 -12.43
N LEU A 272 1.51 12.39 -11.46
CA LEU A 272 2.24 11.50 -10.56
C LEU A 272 2.79 10.26 -11.30
N VAL A 273 1.99 9.68 -12.22
CA VAL A 273 2.43 8.55 -13.07
C VAL A 273 3.61 8.96 -13.94
N ALA A 274 3.56 10.13 -14.59
CA ALA A 274 4.68 10.68 -15.35
C ALA A 274 5.92 10.87 -14.44
N GLY A 275 5.70 11.38 -13.22
CA GLY A 275 6.77 11.57 -12.24
C GLY A 275 7.50 10.26 -11.90
N VAL A 276 6.80 9.19 -11.53
CA VAL A 276 7.44 7.90 -11.18
C VAL A 276 8.05 7.19 -12.39
N ARG A 277 7.67 7.56 -13.61
CA ARG A 277 8.25 7.04 -14.87
C ARG A 277 9.46 7.85 -15.35
N GLY A 278 9.72 9.01 -14.73
CA GLY A 278 10.82 9.90 -15.15
C GLY A 278 10.52 10.71 -16.41
N GLU A 279 9.25 10.89 -16.75
CA GLU A 279 8.74 11.61 -17.93
C GLU A 279 8.57 13.12 -17.64
#